data_5bd2ed08d74914f162ac30978d96b185
#
_entry.id   5bd2ed08d74914f162ac30978d96b185
#
_cell.length_a   1.000
_cell.length_b   1.000
_cell.length_c   1.000
_cell.angle_alpha   90.00
_cell.angle_beta   90.00
_cell.angle_gamma   90.00
#
_symmetry.space_group_name_H-M   'P 1'
#
loop_
_entity.id
_entity.type
_entity.pdbx_description
1 polymer ?
#
loop_
_entity_poly.entity_id
_entity_poly.type
_entity_poly.pdbx_seq_one_letter_code
_entity_poly.pdbx_strand_id
1 'polypeptide(L)'
;MYTPLKPLLLAMSMTLASLSAQAAGSVVPGAGSILQEIQPPAPPLQPNAPSLTIERLGPEQLPATTPFSVKRIEISGNTAFDTSTLHALVADGEGKTLTLDQLDDLAARMTNYYHRHDYPLARAIVPPQTIQSGIVHIEVIEARYGRIKLDNNSRVVYSLLEATLAPLQSEQIITQAAMDRSLLLLSDIPGVVVNATLTPGTADGTSDLLVNTAPSPAATGGIALDNYGNRYTGRVRLGGNLDFNNAFHHGDLLSLNVLSSGSDLNYGRVAYQGLLNGQGTRLGAAYSTLHYILGGPLAALNANGTAQVVSLWLSQPFVRSPDANLYGQIQYDHQRLRDHIDTTATQTDRHTDGWIASLTGDTIDTFLSGGINNYSASWTAGLLGFDNIAAQAADAATANTQGVFSKWNMVLSRLQRLSQTDGLYLSFSGQWANTNLDPVEQLIVGGPYSVRAYDMGAVSGDAGYFATIELRHTLEQTFHGQWQTVAFFDSGHVTVNKNVWVTGINDATLSGFGIGLNWAGPSQWTVKADIATPIGSTPAEVSSNGSVRAWLLIAKNF
;
A
#
# COMPACT_ATOMS: atom_id res chain seq x y z
N MET A 1 -61.78 -40.10 -61.19
CA MET A 1 -60.37 -40.40 -61.37
C MET A 1 -59.58 -39.68 -60.28
N TYR A 2 -59.03 -40.44 -59.39
CA TYR A 2 -58.28 -39.94 -58.24
C TYR A 2 -56.85 -39.59 -58.61
N THR A 3 -56.35 -38.43 -58.14
CA THR A 3 -54.94 -38.23 -57.98
C THR A 3 -54.64 -37.75 -56.59
N PRO A 4 -53.66 -38.32 -55.91
CA PRO A 4 -53.44 -38.10 -54.50
C PRO A 4 -52.52 -36.87 -54.21
N LEU A 5 -52.88 -36.11 -53.17
CA LEU A 5 -51.99 -35.19 -52.50
C LEU A 5 -50.82 -35.95 -51.83
N LYS A 6 -49.60 -35.58 -52.09
CA LYS A 6 -48.41 -35.94 -51.30
C LYS A 6 -47.88 -34.75 -50.51
N PRO A 7 -47.29 -34.99 -49.35
CA PRO A 7 -47.22 -33.97 -48.31
C PRO A 7 -46.04 -33.03 -48.43
N LEU A 8 -46.35 -31.78 -48.20
CA LEU A 8 -45.41 -30.68 -48.01
C LEU A 8 -45.05 -30.59 -46.51
N LEU A 9 -44.25 -31.55 -46.02
CA LEU A 9 -43.79 -31.58 -44.61
C LEU A 9 -42.36 -32.11 -44.55
N LEU A 10 -41.41 -31.39 -45.16
CA LEU A 10 -39.98 -31.63 -44.95
C LEU A 10 -39.14 -30.48 -45.51
N ALA A 11 -39.36 -29.25 -45.07
CA ALA A 11 -38.50 -28.11 -45.39
C ALA A 11 -38.54 -27.02 -44.33
N MET A 12 -38.69 -27.41 -43.05
CA MET A 12 -38.70 -26.42 -41.94
C MET A 12 -37.81 -26.83 -40.76
N SER A 13 -36.75 -27.60 -41.00
CA SER A 13 -35.81 -28.06 -39.97
C SER A 13 -34.33 -27.84 -40.29
N MET A 14 -34.00 -26.91 -41.22
CA MET A 14 -32.59 -26.62 -41.58
C MET A 14 -32.26 -25.13 -41.69
N THR A 15 -32.85 -24.27 -40.89
CA THR A 15 -32.47 -22.86 -40.84
C THR A 15 -32.31 -22.29 -39.44
N LEU A 16 -32.08 -23.17 -38.46
CA LEU A 16 -31.75 -22.74 -37.06
C LEU A 16 -30.31 -23.08 -36.64
N ALA A 17 -29.44 -23.36 -37.59
CA ALA A 17 -28.04 -23.71 -37.27
C ALA A 17 -26.98 -22.73 -37.82
N SER A 18 -27.34 -21.49 -38.10
CA SER A 18 -26.36 -20.50 -38.64
C SER A 18 -26.46 -19.10 -38.03
N LEU A 19 -26.96 -18.99 -36.82
CA LEU A 19 -26.92 -17.71 -36.05
C LEU A 19 -26.08 -17.80 -34.77
N SER A 20 -25.11 -18.69 -34.69
CA SER A 20 -24.20 -18.79 -33.53
C SER A 20 -22.75 -18.47 -33.86
N ALA A 21 -22.49 -17.60 -34.81
CA ALA A 21 -21.11 -17.20 -35.10
C ALA A 21 -21.07 -15.71 -35.41
N GLN A 22 -21.39 -14.88 -34.41
CA GLN A 22 -20.95 -13.48 -34.30
C GLN A 22 -21.55 -12.83 -33.06
N ALA A 23 -21.01 -13.17 -31.93
CA ALA A 23 -21.01 -12.29 -30.79
C ALA A 23 -19.79 -12.69 -29.95
N ALA A 24 -18.69 -11.96 -30.14
CA ALA A 24 -17.90 -11.61 -28.99
C ALA A 24 -18.86 -10.79 -28.11
N GLY A 25 -19.79 -11.47 -27.44
CA GLY A 25 -20.79 -10.88 -26.59
C GLY A 25 -20.06 -10.25 -25.44
N SER A 26 -20.29 -8.96 -25.21
CA SER A 26 -19.91 -8.30 -23.98
C SER A 26 -20.30 -9.23 -22.82
N VAL A 27 -19.31 -9.75 -22.13
CA VAL A 27 -19.53 -10.61 -20.96
C VAL A 27 -20.43 -9.82 -20.01
N VAL A 28 -21.59 -10.40 -19.66
CA VAL A 28 -22.51 -9.77 -18.70
C VAL A 28 -21.79 -9.72 -17.37
N PRO A 29 -21.58 -8.52 -16.77
CA PRO A 29 -20.89 -8.42 -15.49
C PRO A 29 -21.66 -9.18 -14.41
N GLY A 30 -20.93 -9.98 -13.65
CA GLY A 30 -21.46 -10.70 -12.50
C GLY A 30 -20.91 -10.20 -11.17
N ALA A 31 -21.34 -10.83 -10.08
CA ALA A 31 -20.97 -10.49 -8.72
C ALA A 31 -19.44 -10.41 -8.52
N GLY A 32 -18.71 -11.30 -9.18
CA GLY A 32 -17.25 -11.37 -9.09
C GLY A 32 -16.56 -10.14 -9.71
N SER A 33 -16.88 -9.81 -10.98
CA SER A 33 -16.28 -8.65 -11.65
C SER A 33 -16.67 -7.33 -10.98
N ILE A 34 -17.94 -7.21 -10.56
CA ILE A 34 -18.42 -6.00 -9.87
C ILE A 34 -17.73 -5.84 -8.51
N LEU A 35 -17.50 -6.93 -7.78
CA LEU A 35 -16.76 -6.90 -6.50
C LEU A 35 -15.32 -6.41 -6.71
N GLN A 36 -14.66 -6.82 -7.78
CA GLN A 36 -13.32 -6.34 -8.13
C GLN A 36 -13.29 -4.84 -8.48
N GLU A 37 -14.29 -4.36 -9.20
CA GLU A 37 -14.38 -2.95 -9.62
C GLU A 37 -14.57 -1.96 -8.46
N ILE A 38 -15.15 -2.40 -7.34
CA ILE A 38 -15.38 -1.53 -6.18
C ILE A 38 -14.22 -1.45 -5.20
N GLN A 39 -13.24 -2.36 -5.32
CA GLN A 39 -12.06 -2.35 -4.46
C GLN A 39 -11.04 -1.30 -4.96
N PRO A 40 -10.85 -0.18 -4.25
CA PRO A 40 -9.80 0.76 -4.61
C PRO A 40 -8.43 0.09 -4.42
N PRO A 41 -7.42 0.48 -5.20
CA PRO A 41 -6.04 0.10 -4.92
C PRO A 41 -5.69 0.45 -3.48
N ALA A 42 -4.90 -0.40 -2.83
CA ALA A 42 -4.42 -0.12 -1.48
C ALA A 42 -3.72 1.26 -1.45
N PRO A 43 -4.09 2.16 -0.52
CA PRO A 43 -3.42 3.44 -0.41
C PRO A 43 -1.93 3.20 -0.09
N PRO A 44 -1.02 4.04 -0.62
CA PRO A 44 0.38 3.98 -0.24
C PRO A 44 0.49 4.16 1.28
N LEU A 45 1.37 3.37 1.88
CA LEU A 45 1.65 3.47 3.31
C LEU A 45 2.16 4.88 3.61
N GLN A 46 1.47 5.59 4.50
CA GLN A 46 1.95 6.89 5.00
C GLN A 46 2.70 6.64 6.31
N PRO A 47 3.98 7.01 6.40
CA PRO A 47 4.71 6.87 7.64
C PRO A 47 4.18 7.86 8.68
N ASN A 48 3.58 7.35 9.76
CA ASN A 48 3.34 8.12 10.97
C ASN A 48 4.68 8.22 11.71
N ALA A 49 5.39 9.32 11.56
CA ALA A 49 6.63 9.54 12.29
C ALA A 49 6.33 10.08 13.70
N PRO A 50 6.78 9.41 14.78
CA PRO A 50 6.72 9.96 16.13
C PRO A 50 7.58 11.22 16.22
N SER A 51 7.21 12.18 17.05
CA SER A 51 8.09 13.29 17.36
C SER A 51 9.16 12.84 18.34
N LEU A 52 10.44 12.93 17.95
CA LEU A 52 11.58 12.66 18.81
C LEU A 52 12.34 13.96 19.07
N THR A 53 12.46 14.34 20.33
CA THR A 53 13.26 15.47 20.79
C THR A 53 14.50 14.95 21.50
N ILE A 54 15.69 15.44 21.11
CA ILE A 54 16.96 15.13 21.77
C ILE A 54 17.45 16.38 22.46
N GLU A 55 17.45 16.38 23.80
CA GLU A 55 18.06 17.45 24.57
C GLU A 55 19.57 17.28 24.58
N ARG A 56 20.29 18.25 24.01
CA ARG A 56 21.76 18.27 23.98
C ARG A 56 22.28 19.32 24.96
N LEU A 57 23.28 18.96 25.73
CA LEU A 57 24.12 19.95 26.41
C LEU A 57 24.83 20.76 25.33
N GLY A 58 24.83 22.08 25.47
CA GLY A 58 25.49 23.00 24.52
C GLY A 58 26.98 22.69 24.35
N PRO A 59 27.57 23.03 23.19
CA PRO A 59 29.02 22.86 23.00
C PRO A 59 29.79 23.70 24.01
N GLU A 60 30.69 23.07 24.74
CA GLU A 60 31.64 23.74 25.62
C GLU A 60 32.74 24.34 24.73
N GLN A 61 32.89 25.68 24.74
CA GLN A 61 33.96 26.32 24.00
C GLN A 61 35.27 26.08 24.75
N LEU A 62 36.18 25.35 24.12
CA LEU A 62 37.50 25.10 24.67
C LEU A 62 38.39 26.38 24.51
N PRO A 63 39.24 26.69 25.50
CA PRO A 63 40.16 27.82 25.39
C PRO A 63 41.23 27.52 24.34
N ALA A 64 41.69 28.58 23.62
CA ALA A 64 42.79 28.47 22.67
C ALA A 64 44.04 27.93 23.40
N THR A 65 44.60 26.81 22.94
CA THR A 65 45.72 26.12 23.58
C THR A 65 47.01 26.26 22.79
N THR A 66 48.15 26.18 23.49
CA THR A 66 49.49 26.12 22.90
C THR A 66 49.64 24.80 22.13
N PRO A 67 50.19 24.81 20.90
CA PRO A 67 50.43 23.55 20.15
C PRO A 67 51.37 22.60 20.90
N PHE A 68 51.09 21.32 20.85
CA PHE A 68 51.89 20.23 21.43
C PHE A 68 52.15 19.10 20.45
N SER A 69 53.21 18.35 20.65
CA SER A 69 53.58 17.23 19.77
C SER A 69 52.79 15.99 20.13
N VAL A 70 52.11 15.41 19.16
CA VAL A 70 51.37 14.13 19.26
C VAL A 70 52.21 13.02 18.64
N LYS A 71 52.67 12.06 19.42
CA LYS A 71 53.42 10.90 18.92
C LYS A 71 52.49 9.69 18.70
N ARG A 72 51.48 9.54 19.54
CA ARG A 72 50.57 8.42 19.53
C ARG A 72 49.20 8.81 20.07
N ILE A 73 48.16 8.27 19.45
CA ILE A 73 46.76 8.41 19.88
C ILE A 73 46.30 7.07 20.42
N GLU A 74 45.88 7.06 21.68
CA GLU A 74 45.27 5.88 22.33
C GLU A 74 43.77 6.09 22.45
N ILE A 75 43.01 5.06 22.04
CA ILE A 75 41.55 5.10 22.01
C ILE A 75 41.01 4.12 23.05
N SER A 76 40.03 4.55 23.81
CA SER A 76 39.36 3.74 24.85
C SER A 76 37.85 3.95 24.80
N GLY A 77 37.08 3.07 25.49
CA GLY A 77 35.62 3.17 25.61
C GLY A 77 34.82 2.61 24.42
N ASN A 78 35.47 2.26 23.31
CA ASN A 78 34.83 1.64 22.15
C ASN A 78 34.56 0.16 22.38
N THR A 79 33.32 -0.26 22.15
CA THR A 79 32.90 -1.68 22.17
C THR A 79 32.20 -2.10 20.87
N ALA A 80 31.58 -1.16 20.17
CA ALA A 80 30.84 -1.43 18.93
C ALA A 80 31.74 -1.57 17.70
N PHE A 81 32.93 -0.93 17.71
CA PHE A 81 33.91 -1.01 16.62
C PHE A 81 35.30 -1.31 17.15
N ASP A 82 36.09 -2.02 16.34
CA ASP A 82 37.47 -2.32 16.66
C ASP A 82 38.33 -1.04 16.76
N THR A 83 39.25 -1.02 17.72
CA THR A 83 40.18 0.08 17.92
C THR A 83 41.02 0.38 16.68
N SER A 84 41.40 -0.63 15.91
CA SER A 84 42.15 -0.46 14.65
C SER A 84 41.38 0.32 13.59
N THR A 85 40.07 0.09 13.48
CA THR A 85 39.18 0.83 12.56
C THR A 85 39.08 2.30 12.95
N LEU A 86 38.87 2.57 14.25
CA LEU A 86 38.79 3.93 14.75
C LEU A 86 40.14 4.67 14.67
N HIS A 87 41.24 3.98 14.97
CA HIS A 87 42.59 4.52 14.87
C HIS A 87 42.92 4.96 13.44
N ALA A 88 42.51 4.21 12.42
CA ALA A 88 42.72 4.59 11.02
C ALA A 88 42.11 5.95 10.64
N LEU A 89 41.06 6.41 11.36
CA LEU A 89 40.41 7.70 11.14
C LEU A 89 41.21 8.90 11.68
N VAL A 90 42.14 8.64 12.61
CA VAL A 90 42.89 9.68 13.34
C VAL A 90 44.40 9.50 13.25
N ALA A 91 44.89 8.43 12.63
CA ALA A 91 46.31 8.09 12.52
C ALA A 91 47.15 9.21 11.82
N ASP A 92 46.53 10.00 10.95
CA ASP A 92 47.17 11.15 10.30
C ASP A 92 47.51 12.30 11.26
N GLY A 93 46.99 12.28 12.47
CA GLY A 93 47.34 13.18 13.56
C GLY A 93 48.65 12.84 14.27
N GLU A 94 49.11 11.60 14.17
CA GLU A 94 50.34 11.15 14.80
C GLU A 94 51.61 11.71 14.08
N GLY A 95 52.62 11.99 14.86
CA GLY A 95 53.85 12.61 14.36
C GLY A 95 53.73 14.13 14.08
N LYS A 96 52.60 14.75 14.37
CA LYS A 96 52.31 16.17 14.12
C LYS A 96 52.31 16.98 15.42
N THR A 97 52.46 18.30 15.26
CA THR A 97 52.20 19.26 16.32
C THR A 97 50.79 19.81 16.14
N LEU A 98 49.89 19.54 17.07
CA LEU A 98 48.47 19.87 17.02
C LEU A 98 48.08 20.81 18.14
N THR A 99 47.05 21.60 17.90
CA THR A 99 46.29 22.31 18.93
C THR A 99 45.19 21.44 19.49
N LEU A 100 44.56 21.83 20.60
CA LEU A 100 43.41 21.09 21.14
C LEU A 100 42.23 21.05 20.15
N ASP A 101 41.95 22.17 19.46
CA ASP A 101 40.91 22.25 18.43
C ASP A 101 41.14 21.26 17.29
N GLN A 102 42.40 21.08 16.85
CA GLN A 102 42.74 20.11 15.82
C GLN A 102 42.60 18.65 16.32
N LEU A 103 42.80 18.42 17.61
CA LEU A 103 42.59 17.13 18.23
C LEU A 103 41.10 16.81 18.35
N ASP A 104 40.28 17.83 18.68
CA ASP A 104 38.82 17.72 18.67
C ASP A 104 38.27 17.44 17.27
N ASP A 105 38.86 18.01 16.22
CA ASP A 105 38.53 17.70 14.83
C ASP A 105 38.78 16.20 14.52
N LEU A 106 39.85 15.60 15.06
CA LEU A 106 40.13 14.18 14.94
C LEU A 106 39.09 13.36 15.70
N ALA A 107 38.74 13.73 16.93
CA ALA A 107 37.70 13.09 17.71
C ALA A 107 36.32 13.20 17.02
N ALA A 108 36.03 14.35 16.40
CA ALA A 108 34.81 14.54 15.61
C ALA A 108 34.69 13.58 14.40
N ARG A 109 35.81 13.19 13.78
CA ARG A 109 35.79 12.16 12.70
C ARG A 109 35.29 10.82 13.23
N MET A 110 35.71 10.41 14.43
CA MET A 110 35.24 9.20 15.07
C MET A 110 33.75 9.32 15.44
N THR A 111 33.35 10.42 16.03
CA THR A 111 31.92 10.72 16.32
C THR A 111 31.07 10.60 15.05
N ASN A 112 31.50 11.22 13.96
CA ASN A 112 30.81 11.16 12.66
C ASN A 112 30.79 9.76 12.08
N TYR A 113 31.83 8.94 12.35
CA TYR A 113 31.84 7.53 11.95
C TYR A 113 30.75 6.75 12.69
N TYR A 114 30.66 6.90 14.02
CA TYR A 114 29.59 6.30 14.81
C TYR A 114 28.20 6.71 14.35
N HIS A 115 27.95 8.00 14.13
CA HIS A 115 26.66 8.52 13.69
C HIS A 115 26.22 7.93 12.34
N ARG A 116 27.16 7.71 11.40
CA ARG A 116 26.87 7.09 10.10
C ARG A 116 26.61 5.58 10.18
N HIS A 117 26.97 4.95 11.30
CA HIS A 117 26.82 3.51 11.54
C HIS A 117 25.80 3.19 12.65
N ASP A 118 24.72 3.95 12.71
CA ASP A 118 23.56 3.66 13.57
C ASP A 118 23.70 4.02 15.07
N TYR A 119 24.75 4.79 15.46
CA TYR A 119 24.96 5.21 16.86
C TYR A 119 24.83 6.74 17.00
N PRO A 120 23.59 7.30 17.04
CA PRO A 120 23.34 8.74 16.90
C PRO A 120 23.79 9.58 18.11
N LEU A 121 24.01 8.95 19.26
CA LEU A 121 24.41 9.60 20.50
C LEU A 121 25.83 9.27 20.93
N ALA A 122 26.55 8.44 20.20
CA ALA A 122 27.96 8.17 20.49
C ALA A 122 28.81 9.42 20.25
N ARG A 123 29.80 9.63 21.10
CA ARG A 123 30.70 10.79 21.03
C ARG A 123 32.13 10.34 21.36
N ALA A 124 33.07 10.79 20.56
CA ALA A 124 34.48 10.75 20.90
C ALA A 124 34.88 12.11 21.48
N ILE A 125 35.54 12.10 22.60
CA ILE A 125 35.98 13.32 23.32
C ILE A 125 37.46 13.22 23.68
N VAL A 126 38.09 14.36 23.85
CA VAL A 126 39.43 14.45 24.45
C VAL A 126 39.25 14.79 25.92
N PRO A 127 39.37 13.78 26.83
CA PRO A 127 39.19 14.06 28.25
C PRO A 127 40.29 14.96 28.78
N PRO A 128 40.06 15.70 29.89
CA PRO A 128 41.10 16.44 30.59
C PRO A 128 42.26 15.51 30.94
N GLN A 129 43.46 15.79 30.41
CA GLN A 129 44.61 14.91 30.54
C GLN A 129 45.91 15.70 30.56
N THR A 130 46.93 15.13 31.20
CA THR A 130 48.31 15.64 31.10
C THR A 130 49.04 14.88 30.01
N ILE A 131 49.40 15.57 28.94
CA ILE A 131 50.11 14.95 27.80
C ILE A 131 51.54 14.67 28.20
N GLN A 132 51.85 13.41 28.46
CA GLN A 132 53.23 12.97 28.77
C GLN A 132 53.78 12.20 27.57
N SER A 133 55.04 12.55 27.19
CA SER A 133 55.74 11.86 26.08
C SER A 133 55.04 11.92 24.72
N GLY A 134 54.03 12.79 24.53
CA GLY A 134 53.30 12.96 23.28
C GLY A 134 52.20 11.89 23.06
N ILE A 135 51.79 11.18 24.10
CA ILE A 135 50.64 10.23 24.05
C ILE A 135 49.40 11.03 24.38
N VAL A 136 48.39 10.91 23.52
CA VAL A 136 47.06 11.55 23.67
C VAL A 136 45.99 10.49 23.75
N HIS A 137 45.10 10.59 24.71
CA HIS A 137 43.93 9.71 24.86
C HIS A 137 42.69 10.34 24.29
N ILE A 138 41.96 9.60 23.46
CA ILE A 138 40.61 9.92 23.00
C ILE A 138 39.68 8.86 23.60
N GLU A 139 38.65 9.31 24.29
CA GLU A 139 37.65 8.45 24.89
C GLU A 139 36.37 8.45 24.04
N VAL A 140 35.89 7.25 23.71
CA VAL A 140 34.62 7.06 23.03
C VAL A 140 33.53 6.78 24.07
N ILE A 141 32.52 7.60 24.08
CA ILE A 141 31.34 7.41 24.92
C ILE A 141 30.23 6.83 24.03
N GLU A 142 30.01 5.53 24.12
CA GLU A 142 28.90 4.84 23.47
C GLU A 142 27.67 4.99 24.36
N ALA A 143 26.81 5.96 24.05
CA ALA A 143 25.65 6.28 24.87
C ALA A 143 24.75 5.06 25.09
N ARG A 144 24.36 4.81 26.32
CA ARG A 144 23.50 3.69 26.74
C ARG A 144 22.19 4.21 27.32
N TYR A 145 21.14 3.39 27.25
CA TYR A 145 19.90 3.73 27.93
C TYR A 145 20.14 3.71 29.45
N GLY A 146 19.80 4.82 30.12
CA GLY A 146 19.65 4.86 31.56
C GLY A 146 18.29 4.28 31.93
N ARG A 147 17.30 5.13 32.18
CA ARG A 147 15.93 4.70 32.44
C ARG A 147 15.08 4.84 31.19
N ILE A 148 14.21 3.86 30.95
CA ILE A 148 13.16 3.96 29.93
C ILE A 148 11.84 4.11 30.68
N LYS A 149 11.19 5.26 30.53
CA LYS A 149 9.95 5.58 31.23
C LYS A 149 8.83 5.78 30.22
N LEU A 150 7.74 5.02 30.36
CA LEU A 150 6.50 5.19 29.64
C LEU A 150 5.51 5.96 30.52
N ASP A 151 5.03 7.10 30.03
CA ASP A 151 3.93 7.86 30.60
C ASP A 151 2.71 7.72 29.68
N ASN A 152 1.79 6.83 30.10
CA ASN A 152 0.62 6.48 29.30
C ASN A 152 -0.58 7.32 29.67
N ASN A 153 -0.88 8.31 28.85
CA ASN A 153 -2.10 9.11 28.89
C ASN A 153 -3.12 8.70 27.81
N SER A 154 -2.79 7.68 27.00
CA SER A 154 -3.71 7.10 26.01
C SER A 154 -4.75 6.19 26.70
N ARG A 155 -5.71 5.71 25.92
CA ARG A 155 -6.70 4.74 26.42
C ARG A 155 -6.28 3.28 26.17
N VAL A 156 -5.09 3.05 25.62
CA VAL A 156 -4.57 1.71 25.32
C VAL A 156 -4.03 1.07 26.58
N VAL A 157 -4.21 -0.24 26.73
CA VAL A 157 -3.72 -1.01 27.86
C VAL A 157 -2.20 -0.85 28.01
N TYR A 158 -1.73 -0.51 29.22
CA TYR A 158 -0.33 -0.21 29.52
C TYR A 158 0.63 -1.33 29.11
N SER A 159 0.27 -2.59 29.42
CA SER A 159 1.12 -3.75 29.12
C SER A 159 1.44 -3.94 27.64
N LEU A 160 0.54 -3.51 26.73
CA LEU A 160 0.78 -3.59 25.28
C LEU A 160 1.82 -2.55 24.84
N LEU A 161 1.71 -1.33 25.36
CA LEU A 161 2.65 -0.25 25.07
C LEU A 161 4.04 -0.59 25.64
N GLU A 162 4.09 -1.10 26.86
CA GLU A 162 5.32 -1.56 27.51
C GLU A 162 5.99 -2.70 26.73
N ALA A 163 5.20 -3.69 26.26
CA ALA A 163 5.71 -4.77 25.42
C ALA A 163 6.30 -4.28 24.08
N THR A 164 5.83 -3.14 23.55
CA THR A 164 6.38 -2.54 22.34
C THR A 164 7.74 -1.88 22.60
N LEU A 165 7.96 -1.37 23.81
CA LEU A 165 9.23 -0.78 24.23
C LEU A 165 10.21 -1.81 24.81
N ALA A 166 9.77 -3.03 25.11
CA ALA A 166 10.58 -4.07 25.74
C ALA A 166 11.90 -4.43 24.99
N PRO A 167 12.04 -4.28 23.66
CA PRO A 167 13.33 -4.45 23.00
C PRO A 167 14.39 -3.42 23.40
N LEU A 168 13.99 -2.25 23.92
CA LEU A 168 14.90 -1.22 24.43
C LEU A 168 15.16 -1.53 25.92
N GLN A 169 16.41 -1.81 26.28
CA GLN A 169 16.77 -2.20 27.65
C GLN A 169 17.74 -1.20 28.26
N SER A 170 17.63 -0.99 29.58
CA SER A 170 18.61 -0.22 30.35
C SER A 170 20.01 -0.82 30.15
N GLU A 171 21.03 0.03 30.12
CA GLU A 171 22.45 -0.29 29.89
C GLU A 171 22.78 -0.80 28.46
N GLN A 172 21.80 -0.99 27.60
CA GLN A 172 22.02 -1.30 26.18
C GLN A 172 22.50 -0.04 25.43
N ILE A 173 23.43 -0.21 24.50
CA ILE A 173 23.87 0.88 23.61
C ILE A 173 22.69 1.37 22.78
N ILE A 174 22.55 2.68 22.67
CA ILE A 174 21.46 3.31 21.89
C ILE A 174 21.81 3.24 20.42
N THR A 175 21.00 2.48 19.67
CA THR A 175 21.05 2.46 18.22
C THR A 175 19.82 3.15 17.61
N GLN A 176 20.00 3.84 16.49
CA GLN A 176 18.91 4.52 15.80
C GLN A 176 17.83 3.52 15.34
N ALA A 177 18.26 2.39 14.75
CA ALA A 177 17.35 1.38 14.23
C ALA A 177 16.44 0.77 15.31
N ALA A 178 16.97 0.40 16.47
CA ALA A 178 16.18 -0.18 17.56
C ALA A 178 15.19 0.83 18.14
N MET A 179 15.64 2.07 18.33
CA MET A 179 14.81 3.17 18.82
C MET A 179 13.69 3.52 17.84
N ASP A 180 14.02 3.74 16.58
CA ASP A 180 13.05 4.07 15.54
C ASP A 180 12.01 2.98 15.40
N ARG A 181 12.43 1.71 15.32
CA ARG A 181 11.51 0.58 15.22
C ARG A 181 10.50 0.57 16.37
N SER A 182 10.96 0.70 17.62
CA SER A 182 10.09 0.65 18.78
C SER A 182 9.13 1.82 18.85
N LEU A 183 9.61 3.04 18.58
CA LEU A 183 8.77 4.25 18.58
C LEU A 183 7.77 4.28 17.40
N LEU A 184 8.16 3.80 16.23
CA LEU A 184 7.28 3.69 15.07
C LEU A 184 6.19 2.64 15.30
N LEU A 185 6.55 1.44 15.81
CA LEU A 185 5.56 0.42 16.16
C LEU A 185 4.57 0.92 17.21
N LEU A 186 5.03 1.73 18.16
CA LEU A 186 4.18 2.36 19.16
C LEU A 186 3.22 3.39 18.52
N SER A 187 3.71 4.18 17.57
CA SER A 187 2.90 5.15 16.81
C SER A 187 1.89 4.50 15.85
N ASP A 188 2.17 3.26 15.42
CA ASP A 188 1.26 2.48 14.57
C ASP A 188 0.07 1.89 15.35
N ILE A 189 0.05 2.02 16.69
CA ILE A 189 -1.07 1.54 17.52
C ILE A 189 -2.26 2.50 17.38
N PRO A 190 -3.44 2.04 16.89
CA PRO A 190 -4.62 2.87 16.81
C PRO A 190 -5.00 3.46 18.18
N GLY A 191 -5.30 4.73 18.22
CA GLY A 191 -5.66 5.42 19.46
C GLY A 191 -4.49 6.07 20.19
N VAL A 192 -3.27 6.03 19.65
CA VAL A 192 -2.06 6.56 20.30
C VAL A 192 -1.38 7.64 19.46
N VAL A 193 -0.99 8.72 20.12
CA VAL A 193 -0.02 9.70 19.61
C VAL A 193 1.22 9.60 20.49
N VAL A 194 2.40 9.47 19.89
CA VAL A 194 3.67 9.24 20.59
C VAL A 194 4.56 10.46 20.52
N ASN A 195 5.09 10.88 21.68
CA ASN A 195 6.14 11.87 21.81
C ASN A 195 7.27 11.27 22.68
N ALA A 196 8.46 11.21 22.13
CA ALA A 196 9.63 10.69 22.81
C ALA A 196 10.66 11.79 23.06
N THR A 197 11.30 11.77 24.22
CA THR A 197 12.38 12.70 24.58
C THR A 197 13.54 11.92 25.17
N LEU A 198 14.73 12.16 24.65
CA LEU A 198 15.99 11.69 25.22
C LEU A 198 16.62 12.82 26.04
N THR A 199 16.87 12.53 27.32
CA THR A 199 17.52 13.45 28.24
C THR A 199 18.81 12.83 28.79
N PRO A 200 19.81 13.63 29.22
CA PRO A 200 20.96 13.08 29.92
C PRO A 200 20.55 12.22 31.13
N GLY A 201 21.12 11.03 31.24
CA GLY A 201 20.87 10.13 32.36
C GLY A 201 21.62 10.54 33.63
N THR A 202 21.40 9.79 34.71
CA THR A 202 22.05 10.05 35.99
C THR A 202 23.50 9.55 36.09
N ALA A 203 23.85 8.55 35.28
CA ALA A 203 25.21 8.04 35.18
C ALA A 203 25.88 8.57 33.90
N ASP A 204 27.20 8.77 33.97
CA ASP A 204 27.99 9.23 32.81
C ASP A 204 27.82 8.27 31.63
N GLY A 205 27.69 8.82 30.43
CA GLY A 205 27.48 8.04 29.21
C GLY A 205 26.08 7.41 29.07
N THR A 206 25.12 7.74 29.94
CA THR A 206 23.74 7.27 29.83
C THR A 206 22.79 8.36 29.36
N SER A 207 21.68 7.94 28.71
CA SER A 207 20.56 8.80 28.33
C SER A 207 19.25 8.14 28.76
N ASP A 208 18.41 8.91 29.45
CA ASP A 208 17.06 8.47 29.84
C ASP A 208 16.09 8.71 28.67
N LEU A 209 15.30 7.70 28.31
CA LEU A 209 14.23 7.79 27.31
C LEU A 209 12.88 7.96 28.01
N LEU A 210 12.27 9.13 27.81
CA LEU A 210 10.91 9.40 28.27
C LEU A 210 9.96 9.31 27.08
N VAL A 211 9.01 8.37 27.12
CA VAL A 211 7.98 8.16 26.11
C VAL A 211 6.63 8.58 26.69
N ASN A 212 6.05 9.64 26.13
CA ASN A 212 4.72 10.12 26.48
C ASN A 212 3.73 9.70 25.41
N THR A 213 2.63 9.06 25.79
CA THR A 213 1.55 8.72 24.89
C THR A 213 0.30 9.52 25.23
N ALA A 214 -0.35 10.04 24.20
CA ALA A 214 -1.62 10.77 24.26
C ALA A 214 -2.70 10.07 23.42
N PRO A 215 -3.99 10.30 23.67
CA PRO A 215 -5.04 9.72 22.85
C PRO A 215 -5.08 10.40 21.47
N SER A 216 -5.19 9.60 20.40
CA SER A 216 -5.58 10.08 19.07
C SER A 216 -7.09 10.20 18.95
N PRO A 217 -7.66 10.80 17.89
CA PRO A 217 -9.08 10.81 17.65
C PRO A 217 -9.68 9.41 17.73
N ALA A 218 -10.74 9.25 18.53
CA ALA A 218 -11.39 7.96 18.73
C ALA A 218 -12.10 7.45 17.47
N ALA A 219 -12.53 8.36 16.59
CA ALA A 219 -13.10 8.05 15.31
C ALA A 219 -12.50 8.94 14.24
N THR A 220 -12.18 8.36 13.10
CA THR A 220 -11.76 9.02 11.87
C THR A 220 -12.55 8.46 10.70
N GLY A 221 -12.71 9.22 9.65
CA GLY A 221 -13.50 8.73 8.53
C GLY A 221 -13.55 9.69 7.37
N GLY A 222 -14.36 9.34 6.37
CA GLY A 222 -14.54 10.16 5.20
C GLY A 222 -15.80 9.82 4.43
N ILE A 223 -16.20 10.77 3.58
CA ILE A 223 -17.29 10.62 2.61
C ILE A 223 -16.71 10.97 1.25
N ALA A 224 -17.05 10.20 0.23
CA ALA A 224 -16.62 10.43 -1.14
C ALA A 224 -17.80 10.31 -2.11
N LEU A 225 -17.86 11.23 -3.05
CA LEU A 225 -18.75 11.19 -4.21
C LEU A 225 -17.90 11.10 -5.46
N ASP A 226 -18.17 10.11 -6.31
CA ASP A 226 -17.42 9.90 -7.54
C ASP A 226 -18.32 9.44 -8.70
N ASN A 227 -17.77 9.47 -9.92
CA ASN A 227 -18.38 8.86 -11.10
C ASN A 227 -17.59 7.63 -11.60
N TYR A 228 -16.95 6.91 -10.68
CA TYR A 228 -16.07 5.77 -10.94
C TYR A 228 -16.83 4.44 -11.09
N GLY A 229 -18.15 4.46 -11.00
CA GLY A 229 -18.98 3.28 -11.14
C GLY A 229 -19.07 2.77 -12.58
N ASN A 230 -19.41 1.49 -12.70
CA ASN A 230 -19.68 0.83 -13.95
C ASN A 230 -20.98 1.38 -14.58
N ARG A 231 -21.06 1.43 -15.91
CA ARG A 231 -22.25 1.91 -16.64
C ARG A 231 -23.50 1.05 -16.44
N TYR A 232 -23.31 -0.20 -16.00
CA TYR A 232 -24.41 -1.15 -15.79
C TYR A 232 -24.94 -1.13 -14.37
N THR A 233 -24.13 -0.71 -13.39
CA THR A 233 -24.49 -0.64 -11.97
C THR A 233 -24.51 0.77 -11.41
N GLY A 234 -24.55 1.77 -12.29
CA GLY A 234 -24.58 3.19 -11.91
C GLY A 234 -23.18 3.83 -11.82
N ARG A 235 -22.99 4.89 -12.62
CA ARG A 235 -21.70 5.59 -12.70
C ARG A 235 -21.41 6.43 -11.45
N VAL A 236 -22.42 7.13 -10.92
CA VAL A 236 -22.25 7.99 -9.75
C VAL A 236 -22.37 7.15 -8.50
N ARG A 237 -21.38 7.26 -7.61
CA ARG A 237 -21.33 6.50 -6.36
C ARG A 237 -21.13 7.42 -5.18
N LEU A 238 -21.77 7.10 -4.08
CA LEU A 238 -21.54 7.68 -2.76
C LEU A 238 -20.88 6.62 -1.88
N GLY A 239 -19.68 6.92 -1.40
CA GLY A 239 -18.92 6.08 -0.49
C GLY A 239 -18.76 6.73 0.88
N GLY A 240 -18.56 5.93 1.91
CA GLY A 240 -18.20 6.37 3.24
C GLY A 240 -17.36 5.33 3.97
N ASN A 241 -16.43 5.81 4.78
CA ASN A 241 -15.68 4.98 5.71
C ASN A 241 -15.68 5.59 7.10
N LEU A 242 -15.66 4.75 8.12
CA LEU A 242 -15.59 5.15 9.52
C LEU A 242 -14.69 4.14 10.26
N ASP A 243 -13.64 4.66 10.89
CA ASP A 243 -12.66 3.89 11.64
C ASP A 243 -12.73 4.28 13.10
N PHE A 244 -13.01 3.32 13.98
CA PHE A 244 -12.96 3.49 15.42
C PHE A 244 -11.61 3.02 15.94
N ASN A 245 -10.79 3.98 16.35
CA ASN A 245 -9.44 3.77 16.85
C ASN A 245 -9.49 3.33 18.32
N ASN A 246 -8.94 2.15 18.62
CA ASN A 246 -8.87 1.60 19.98
C ASN A 246 -10.27 1.41 20.62
N ALA A 247 -11.19 0.80 19.86
CA ALA A 247 -12.58 0.60 20.27
C ALA A 247 -12.71 -0.20 21.58
N PHE A 248 -11.84 -1.20 21.78
CA PHE A 248 -11.83 -2.10 22.95
C PHE A 248 -10.60 -1.93 23.83
N HIS A 249 -9.82 -0.85 23.67
CA HIS A 249 -8.64 -0.49 24.47
C HIS A 249 -7.41 -1.41 24.30
N HIS A 250 -7.37 -2.24 23.25
CA HIS A 250 -6.27 -3.15 22.95
C HIS A 250 -5.42 -2.72 21.73
N GLY A 251 -5.43 -1.42 21.40
CA GLY A 251 -4.75 -0.93 20.20
C GLY A 251 -5.39 -1.49 18.93
N ASP A 252 -6.69 -1.67 18.96
CA ASP A 252 -7.52 -2.30 17.93
C ASP A 252 -8.14 -1.26 17.01
N LEU A 253 -8.56 -1.72 15.83
CA LEU A 253 -9.23 -0.92 14.82
C LEU A 253 -10.51 -1.62 14.38
N LEU A 254 -11.65 -0.95 14.51
CA LEU A 254 -12.93 -1.37 13.93
C LEU A 254 -13.24 -0.45 12.76
N SER A 255 -13.32 -1.00 11.54
CA SER A 255 -13.57 -0.25 10.30
C SER A 255 -14.91 -0.60 9.70
N LEU A 256 -15.66 0.40 9.29
CA LEU A 256 -16.90 0.30 8.54
C LEU A 256 -16.72 0.99 7.18
N ASN A 257 -17.09 0.30 6.09
CA ASN A 257 -17.05 0.86 4.74
C ASN A 257 -18.38 0.61 4.05
N VAL A 258 -18.91 1.62 3.38
CA VAL A 258 -20.14 1.54 2.60
C VAL A 258 -19.95 2.21 1.25
N LEU A 259 -20.61 1.68 0.22
CA LEU A 259 -20.63 2.25 -1.13
C LEU A 259 -22.00 1.99 -1.76
N SER A 260 -22.58 2.98 -2.39
CA SER A 260 -23.87 2.84 -3.09
C SER A 260 -23.89 3.68 -4.36
N SER A 261 -24.49 3.16 -5.43
CA SER A 261 -24.87 3.92 -6.62
C SER A 261 -26.39 4.14 -6.71
N GLY A 262 -27.11 3.99 -5.60
CA GLY A 262 -28.57 4.03 -5.51
C GLY A 262 -29.17 2.63 -5.49
N SER A 263 -30.14 2.34 -6.36
CA SER A 263 -30.79 1.03 -6.41
C SER A 263 -29.91 -0.08 -7.00
N ASP A 264 -28.92 0.30 -7.82
CA ASP A 264 -28.26 -0.63 -8.74
C ASP A 264 -27.03 -1.31 -8.11
N LEU A 265 -26.41 -0.69 -7.11
CA LEU A 265 -25.27 -1.25 -6.39
C LEU A 265 -25.28 -0.80 -4.93
N ASN A 266 -25.18 -1.77 -4.02
CA ASN A 266 -24.98 -1.52 -2.60
C ASN A 266 -23.90 -2.46 -2.05
N TYR A 267 -22.92 -1.89 -1.36
CA TYR A 267 -21.81 -2.63 -0.74
C TYR A 267 -21.62 -2.17 0.70
N GLY A 268 -21.35 -3.11 1.57
CA GLY A 268 -20.98 -2.86 2.96
C GLY A 268 -19.90 -3.81 3.43
N ARG A 269 -18.94 -3.30 4.24
CA ARG A 269 -17.90 -4.10 4.87
C ARG A 269 -17.70 -3.66 6.30
N VAL A 270 -17.58 -4.62 7.20
CA VAL A 270 -17.11 -4.44 8.56
C VAL A 270 -15.82 -5.23 8.74
N ALA A 271 -14.81 -4.61 9.37
CA ALA A 271 -13.54 -5.26 9.65
C ALA A 271 -13.09 -4.90 11.06
N TYR A 272 -12.47 -5.86 11.73
CA TYR A 272 -11.84 -5.67 13.02
C TYR A 272 -10.43 -6.24 12.99
N GLN A 273 -9.48 -5.52 13.57
CA GLN A 273 -8.13 -6.03 13.80
C GLN A 273 -7.58 -5.56 15.13
N GLY A 274 -6.81 -6.42 15.78
CA GLY A 274 -6.14 -6.11 17.04
C GLY A 274 -4.69 -6.56 17.04
N LEU A 275 -3.89 -5.93 17.90
CA LEU A 275 -2.49 -6.31 18.14
C LEU A 275 -2.42 -7.56 19.01
N LEU A 276 -1.56 -8.51 18.62
CA LEU A 276 -1.27 -9.72 19.39
C LEU A 276 -0.06 -9.57 20.31
N ASN A 277 0.87 -8.69 19.98
CA ASN A 277 2.13 -8.51 20.73
C ASN A 277 2.76 -7.13 20.46
N GLY A 278 3.83 -6.81 21.23
CA GLY A 278 4.60 -5.57 21.06
C GLY A 278 5.45 -5.49 19.78
N GLN A 279 5.55 -6.55 19.00
CA GLN A 279 6.30 -6.55 17.74
C GLN A 279 5.45 -6.10 16.52
N GLY A 280 4.20 -5.68 16.78
CA GLY A 280 3.30 -5.18 15.75
C GLY A 280 2.53 -6.27 15.00
N THR A 281 2.56 -7.54 15.45
CA THR A 281 1.75 -8.62 14.85
C THR A 281 0.26 -8.31 15.04
N ARG A 282 -0.53 -8.36 13.98
CA ARG A 282 -1.97 -8.08 14.01
C ARG A 282 -2.75 -9.27 13.49
N LEU A 283 -3.85 -9.57 14.16
CA LEU A 283 -4.87 -10.52 13.70
C LEU A 283 -6.14 -9.73 13.38
N GLY A 284 -6.74 -10.03 12.23
CA GLY A 284 -7.97 -9.37 11.84
C GLY A 284 -8.95 -10.30 11.15
N ALA A 285 -10.21 -9.86 11.13
CA ALA A 285 -11.31 -10.51 10.43
C ALA A 285 -12.20 -9.45 9.77
N ALA A 286 -12.83 -9.80 8.66
CA ALA A 286 -13.80 -8.94 7.99
C ALA A 286 -14.96 -9.75 7.40
N TYR A 287 -16.09 -9.08 7.27
CA TYR A 287 -17.22 -9.52 6.48
C TYR A 287 -17.65 -8.42 5.54
N SER A 288 -17.87 -8.75 4.28
CA SER A 288 -18.46 -7.83 3.32
C SER A 288 -19.61 -8.47 2.54
N THR A 289 -20.52 -7.61 2.09
CA THR A 289 -21.64 -8.01 1.23
C THR A 289 -21.84 -6.96 0.13
N LEU A 290 -22.12 -7.47 -1.06
CA LEU A 290 -22.46 -6.69 -2.25
C LEU A 290 -23.81 -7.18 -2.77
N HIS A 291 -24.66 -6.27 -3.19
CA HIS A 291 -25.86 -6.52 -3.99
C HIS A 291 -25.83 -5.63 -5.21
N TYR A 292 -26.16 -6.20 -6.39
CA TYR A 292 -26.23 -5.44 -7.62
C TYR A 292 -27.43 -5.82 -8.48
N ILE A 293 -27.84 -4.87 -9.32
CA ILE A 293 -28.84 -5.05 -10.38
C ILE A 293 -28.24 -4.40 -11.64
N LEU A 294 -28.27 -5.10 -12.77
CA LEU A 294 -27.78 -4.54 -14.03
C LEU A 294 -28.85 -3.69 -14.68
N GLY A 295 -28.53 -2.42 -14.85
CA GLY A 295 -29.33 -1.40 -15.54
C GLY A 295 -28.80 -1.06 -16.94
N GLY A 296 -29.20 0.10 -17.44
CA GLY A 296 -28.76 0.64 -18.73
C GLY A 296 -29.01 -0.32 -19.90
N PRO A 297 -28.00 -0.60 -20.75
CA PRO A 297 -28.16 -1.49 -21.90
C PRO A 297 -28.52 -2.93 -21.56
N LEU A 298 -28.26 -3.39 -20.32
CA LEU A 298 -28.53 -4.74 -19.85
C LEU A 298 -29.80 -4.85 -18.99
N ALA A 299 -30.56 -3.77 -18.80
CA ALA A 299 -31.78 -3.75 -17.98
C ALA A 299 -32.82 -4.79 -18.43
N ALA A 300 -32.92 -5.07 -19.72
CA ALA A 300 -33.85 -6.06 -20.27
C ALA A 300 -33.53 -7.49 -19.84
N LEU A 301 -32.34 -7.79 -19.35
CA LEU A 301 -31.96 -9.12 -18.85
C LEU A 301 -32.52 -9.37 -17.45
N ASN A 302 -32.91 -8.33 -16.71
CA ASN A 302 -33.23 -8.43 -15.27
C ASN A 302 -32.16 -9.18 -14.49
N ALA A 303 -30.88 -8.92 -14.83
CA ALA A 303 -29.75 -9.59 -14.21
C ALA A 303 -29.41 -8.93 -12.89
N ASN A 304 -29.24 -9.73 -11.85
CA ASN A 304 -28.95 -9.29 -10.49
C ASN A 304 -28.08 -10.30 -9.75
N GLY A 305 -27.52 -9.91 -8.62
CA GLY A 305 -26.73 -10.88 -7.85
C GLY A 305 -26.20 -10.32 -6.53
N THR A 306 -25.50 -11.21 -5.83
CA THR A 306 -24.86 -10.91 -4.54
C THR A 306 -23.47 -11.52 -4.44
N ALA A 307 -22.57 -10.83 -3.75
CA ALA A 307 -21.30 -11.39 -3.29
C ALA A 307 -21.21 -11.24 -1.77
N GLN A 308 -20.73 -12.26 -1.09
CA GLN A 308 -20.42 -12.25 0.33
C GLN A 308 -18.98 -12.74 0.52
N VAL A 309 -18.20 -12.03 1.32
CA VAL A 309 -16.80 -12.38 1.57
C VAL A 309 -16.55 -12.38 3.07
N VAL A 310 -15.97 -13.46 3.57
CA VAL A 310 -15.39 -13.56 4.91
C VAL A 310 -13.88 -13.62 4.75
N SER A 311 -13.17 -12.74 5.45
CA SER A 311 -11.71 -12.69 5.43
C SER A 311 -11.14 -12.85 6.84
N LEU A 312 -10.03 -13.60 6.96
CA LEU A 312 -9.21 -13.69 8.16
C LEU A 312 -7.76 -13.43 7.76
N TRP A 313 -7.04 -12.61 8.52
CA TRP A 313 -5.62 -12.35 8.21
C TRP A 313 -4.76 -12.22 9.44
N LEU A 314 -3.48 -12.56 9.25
CA LEU A 314 -2.38 -12.29 10.18
C LEU A 314 -1.34 -11.45 9.44
N SER A 315 -0.95 -10.31 10.01
CA SER A 315 0.07 -9.44 9.44
C SER A 315 1.20 -9.16 10.43
N GLN A 316 2.42 -8.99 9.89
CA GLN A 316 3.64 -8.77 10.65
C GLN A 316 4.52 -7.71 9.98
N PRO A 317 4.94 -6.63 10.67
CA PRO A 317 5.99 -5.74 10.20
C PRO A 317 7.37 -6.41 10.35
N PHE A 318 8.02 -6.76 9.24
CA PHE A 318 9.38 -7.30 9.24
C PHE A 318 10.42 -6.19 9.35
N VAL A 319 10.26 -5.14 8.56
CA VAL A 319 11.07 -3.92 8.62
C VAL A 319 10.14 -2.76 8.95
N ARG A 320 10.54 -1.93 9.92
CA ARG A 320 9.84 -0.71 10.27
C ARG A 320 10.86 0.35 10.64
N SER A 321 11.09 1.30 9.74
CA SER A 321 12.01 2.42 9.88
C SER A 321 11.45 3.66 9.18
N PRO A 322 12.02 4.85 9.38
CA PRO A 322 11.57 6.06 8.69
C PRO A 322 11.67 5.96 7.16
N ASP A 323 12.71 5.28 6.66
CA ASP A 323 13.04 5.27 5.23
C ASP A 323 12.70 3.96 4.52
N ALA A 324 12.39 2.88 5.26
CA ALA A 324 12.07 1.58 4.67
C ALA A 324 11.10 0.78 5.54
N ASN A 325 10.05 0.26 4.93
CA ASN A 325 9.06 -0.56 5.59
C ASN A 325 8.79 -1.82 4.78
N LEU A 326 8.59 -2.95 5.47
CA LEU A 326 8.21 -4.23 4.86
C LEU A 326 7.25 -4.96 5.79
N TYR A 327 6.08 -5.30 5.27
CA TYR A 327 5.03 -6.05 5.95
C TYR A 327 4.76 -7.35 5.22
N GLY A 328 4.61 -8.43 5.97
CA GLY A 328 4.10 -9.70 5.47
C GLY A 328 2.68 -9.92 5.97
N GLN A 329 1.84 -10.53 5.15
CA GLN A 329 0.49 -10.93 5.52
C GLN A 329 0.16 -12.29 4.95
N ILE A 330 -0.53 -13.11 5.73
CA ILE A 330 -1.22 -14.32 5.29
C ILE A 330 -2.70 -14.08 5.53
N GLN A 331 -3.52 -14.30 4.50
CA GLN A 331 -4.96 -14.10 4.53
C GLN A 331 -5.67 -15.32 3.99
N TYR A 332 -6.82 -15.64 4.54
CA TYR A 332 -7.78 -16.60 4.02
C TYR A 332 -9.08 -15.90 3.70
N ASP A 333 -9.59 -16.11 2.48
CA ASP A 333 -10.87 -15.59 2.02
C ASP A 333 -11.81 -16.74 1.65
N HIS A 334 -13.05 -16.66 2.15
CA HIS A 334 -14.17 -17.44 1.68
C HIS A 334 -15.17 -16.52 1.02
N GLN A 335 -15.44 -16.73 -0.28
CA GLN A 335 -16.33 -15.90 -1.07
C GLN A 335 -17.51 -16.73 -1.58
N ARG A 336 -18.72 -16.19 -1.51
CA ARG A 336 -19.93 -16.74 -2.11
C ARG A 336 -20.48 -15.75 -3.11
N LEU A 337 -20.65 -16.21 -4.34
CA LEU A 337 -21.08 -15.42 -5.48
C LEU A 337 -22.36 -16.03 -6.06
N ARG A 338 -23.39 -15.20 -6.24
CA ARG A 338 -24.68 -15.63 -6.80
C ARG A 338 -25.09 -14.66 -7.87
N ASP A 339 -25.32 -15.16 -9.06
CA ASP A 339 -25.72 -14.40 -10.23
C ASP A 339 -27.00 -15.00 -10.82
N HIS A 340 -28.00 -14.15 -11.10
CA HIS A 340 -29.28 -14.54 -11.68
C HIS A 340 -29.55 -13.69 -12.92
N ILE A 341 -30.05 -14.33 -13.99
CA ILE A 341 -30.57 -13.67 -15.19
C ILE A 341 -32.01 -14.16 -15.36
N ASP A 342 -32.99 -13.32 -14.97
CA ASP A 342 -34.39 -13.75 -14.89
C ASP A 342 -34.97 -14.07 -16.26
N THR A 343 -34.61 -13.35 -17.32
CA THR A 343 -35.12 -13.56 -18.67
C THR A 343 -34.78 -14.93 -19.26
N THR A 344 -33.64 -15.51 -18.87
CA THR A 344 -33.20 -16.84 -19.31
C THR A 344 -33.35 -17.90 -18.21
N ALA A 345 -33.81 -17.49 -17.02
CA ALA A 345 -33.85 -18.33 -15.82
C ALA A 345 -32.47 -18.95 -15.49
N THR A 346 -31.39 -18.24 -15.82
CA THR A 346 -30.02 -18.70 -15.58
C THR A 346 -29.62 -18.33 -14.18
N GLN A 347 -29.08 -19.29 -13.44
CA GLN A 347 -28.53 -19.10 -12.10
C GLN A 347 -27.10 -19.63 -12.05
N THR A 348 -26.18 -18.83 -11.57
CA THR A 348 -24.76 -19.19 -11.40
C THR A 348 -24.35 -18.94 -9.96
N ASP A 349 -24.45 -19.96 -9.13
CA ASP A 349 -24.02 -19.94 -7.74
C ASP A 349 -22.68 -20.65 -7.62
N ARG A 350 -21.70 -19.96 -7.00
CA ARG A 350 -20.34 -20.48 -6.85
C ARG A 350 -19.66 -19.93 -5.60
N HIS A 351 -18.64 -20.60 -5.16
CA HIS A 351 -17.82 -20.17 -4.03
C HIS A 351 -16.34 -20.35 -4.33
N THR A 352 -15.52 -19.50 -3.72
CA THR A 352 -14.06 -19.62 -3.72
C THR A 352 -13.52 -19.68 -2.31
N ASP A 353 -12.53 -20.52 -2.10
CA ASP A 353 -11.72 -20.60 -0.89
C ASP A 353 -10.28 -20.34 -1.27
N GLY A 354 -9.69 -19.27 -0.74
CA GLY A 354 -8.35 -18.82 -1.17
C GLY A 354 -7.43 -18.47 -0.02
N TRP A 355 -6.18 -18.89 -0.12
CA TRP A 355 -5.07 -18.42 0.71
C TRP A 355 -4.25 -17.41 -0.07
N ILE A 356 -3.93 -16.29 0.57
CA ILE A 356 -3.16 -15.19 0.00
C ILE A 356 -1.97 -14.93 0.89
N ALA A 357 -0.75 -15.07 0.35
CA ALA A 357 0.47 -14.64 0.99
C ALA A 357 0.96 -13.36 0.30
N SER A 358 1.19 -12.29 1.04
CA SER A 358 1.60 -11.00 0.49
C SER A 358 2.76 -10.36 1.23
N LEU A 359 3.60 -9.65 0.47
CA LEU A 359 4.62 -8.74 0.95
C LEU A 359 4.29 -7.36 0.42
N THR A 360 4.24 -6.36 1.31
CA THR A 360 3.98 -4.97 0.94
C THR A 360 4.99 -4.09 1.64
N GLY A 361 5.53 -3.10 0.95
CA GLY A 361 6.50 -2.21 1.54
C GLY A 361 6.69 -0.91 0.78
N ASP A 362 7.47 -0.05 1.38
CA ASP A 362 7.91 1.22 0.80
C ASP A 362 9.36 1.51 1.14
N THR A 363 10.00 2.31 0.30
CA THR A 363 11.33 2.85 0.56
C THR A 363 11.42 4.30 0.11
N ILE A 364 12.14 5.10 0.88
CA ILE A 364 12.53 6.47 0.52
C ILE A 364 14.01 6.45 0.18
N ASP A 365 14.39 7.04 -0.94
CA ASP A 365 15.78 7.12 -1.38
C ASP A 365 16.17 8.55 -1.80
N THR A 366 17.46 8.78 -1.98
CA THR A 366 18.01 10.08 -2.39
C THR A 366 18.41 10.13 -3.87
N PHE A 367 18.08 9.11 -4.65
CA PHE A 367 18.41 9.07 -6.08
C PHE A 367 17.72 10.21 -6.85
N LEU A 368 18.47 10.99 -7.64
CA LEU A 368 18.00 12.13 -8.46
C LEU A 368 17.09 13.12 -7.70
N SER A 369 17.45 13.60 -6.54
CA SER A 369 16.66 14.52 -5.69
C SER A 369 15.63 13.83 -4.79
N GLY A 370 15.67 12.51 -4.72
CA GLY A 370 14.84 11.70 -3.84
C GLY A 370 13.57 11.18 -4.47
N GLY A 371 13.14 10.02 -4.01
CA GLY A 371 11.93 9.36 -4.45
C GLY A 371 11.33 8.46 -3.40
N ILE A 372 10.04 8.19 -3.55
CA ILE A 372 9.28 7.23 -2.74
C ILE A 372 8.90 6.06 -3.64
N ASN A 373 9.29 4.86 -3.25
CA ASN A 373 8.93 3.63 -3.91
C ASN A 373 7.91 2.88 -3.08
N ASN A 374 6.86 2.35 -3.70
CA ASN A 374 5.96 1.39 -3.07
C ASN A 374 5.98 0.10 -3.89
N TYR A 375 5.94 -1.01 -3.21
CA TYR A 375 5.92 -2.33 -3.82
C TYR A 375 4.99 -3.27 -3.06
N SER A 376 4.29 -4.10 -3.83
CA SER A 376 3.47 -5.18 -3.31
C SER A 376 3.61 -6.39 -4.21
N ALA A 377 3.74 -7.56 -3.63
CA ALA A 377 3.69 -8.84 -4.31
C ALA A 377 2.79 -9.77 -3.52
N SER A 378 1.87 -10.47 -4.19
CA SER A 378 1.03 -11.47 -3.56
C SER A 378 0.93 -12.72 -4.41
N TRP A 379 0.87 -13.86 -3.73
CA TRP A 379 0.56 -15.15 -4.31
C TRP A 379 -0.75 -15.64 -3.72
N THR A 380 -1.71 -15.96 -4.59
CA THR A 380 -3.00 -16.53 -4.23
C THR A 380 -3.06 -17.97 -4.70
N ALA A 381 -3.48 -18.88 -3.83
CA ALA A 381 -3.81 -20.25 -4.16
C ALA A 381 -5.22 -20.54 -3.65
N GLY A 382 -6.11 -21.01 -4.52
CA GLY A 382 -7.51 -21.17 -4.17
C GLY A 382 -8.18 -22.34 -4.88
N LEU A 383 -9.42 -22.58 -4.46
CA LEU A 383 -10.32 -23.59 -5.01
C LEU A 383 -11.64 -22.91 -5.37
N LEU A 384 -12.08 -23.05 -6.62
CA LEU A 384 -13.41 -22.64 -7.07
C LEU A 384 -14.33 -23.85 -7.13
N GLY A 385 -15.52 -23.73 -6.56
CA GLY A 385 -16.61 -24.70 -6.64
C GLY A 385 -17.91 -24.06 -7.13
N PHE A 386 -18.70 -24.80 -7.90
CA PHE A 386 -20.06 -24.41 -8.28
C PHE A 386 -21.08 -25.09 -7.37
N ASP A 387 -22.10 -24.35 -6.95
CA ASP A 387 -23.15 -24.82 -6.03
C ASP A 387 -24.37 -25.41 -6.79
N ASN A 388 -24.41 -25.26 -8.14
CA ASN A 388 -25.42 -25.87 -8.98
C ASN A 388 -24.84 -26.61 -10.20
N ILE A 389 -25.46 -27.74 -10.56
CA ILE A 389 -24.99 -28.64 -11.63
C ILE A 389 -25.02 -27.97 -13.00
N ALA A 390 -26.00 -27.10 -13.26
CA ALA A 390 -26.15 -26.44 -14.56
C ALA A 390 -25.02 -25.46 -14.80
N ALA A 391 -24.66 -24.64 -13.79
CA ALA A 391 -23.53 -23.70 -13.85
C ALA A 391 -22.20 -24.45 -13.98
N GLN A 392 -22.01 -25.54 -13.24
CA GLN A 392 -20.83 -26.39 -13.35
C GLN A 392 -20.66 -26.97 -14.75
N ALA A 393 -21.75 -27.48 -15.34
CA ALA A 393 -21.72 -28.03 -16.69
C ALA A 393 -21.45 -26.95 -17.76
N ALA A 394 -21.97 -25.73 -17.57
CA ALA A 394 -21.70 -24.59 -18.43
C ALA A 394 -20.24 -24.17 -18.36
N ASP A 395 -19.65 -24.07 -17.15
CA ASP A 395 -18.23 -23.77 -16.95
C ASP A 395 -17.35 -24.86 -17.60
N ALA A 396 -17.63 -26.14 -17.39
CA ALA A 396 -16.85 -27.23 -17.95
C ALA A 396 -16.88 -27.26 -19.48
N ALA A 397 -17.96 -26.75 -20.11
CA ALA A 397 -18.09 -26.64 -21.57
C ALA A 397 -17.41 -25.36 -22.13
N THR A 398 -16.94 -24.45 -21.27
CA THR A 398 -16.39 -23.13 -21.65
C THR A 398 -15.01 -22.92 -21.03
N ALA A 399 -14.87 -21.97 -20.13
CA ALA A 399 -13.59 -21.57 -19.53
C ALA A 399 -12.98 -22.64 -18.60
N ASN A 400 -13.78 -23.56 -18.10
CA ASN A 400 -13.38 -24.67 -17.21
C ASN A 400 -12.57 -24.16 -16.01
N THR A 401 -13.17 -23.23 -15.27
CA THR A 401 -12.53 -22.52 -14.15
C THR A 401 -12.62 -23.28 -12.84
N GLN A 402 -13.53 -24.28 -12.76
CA GLN A 402 -13.70 -25.08 -11.55
C GLN A 402 -12.40 -25.80 -11.18
N GLY A 403 -12.09 -25.79 -9.89
CA GLY A 403 -10.94 -26.51 -9.35
C GLY A 403 -9.90 -25.59 -8.74
N VAL A 404 -8.68 -26.11 -8.64
CA VAL A 404 -7.57 -25.39 -8.02
C VAL A 404 -6.98 -24.38 -9.00
N PHE A 405 -6.78 -23.16 -8.51
CA PHE A 405 -6.09 -22.10 -9.25
C PHE A 405 -4.98 -21.48 -8.41
N SER A 406 -4.02 -20.84 -9.08
CA SER A 406 -3.09 -19.94 -8.43
C SER A 406 -2.74 -18.77 -9.33
N LYS A 407 -2.44 -17.63 -8.69
CA LYS A 407 -2.03 -16.41 -9.38
C LYS A 407 -1.01 -15.61 -8.58
N TRP A 408 -0.20 -14.86 -9.30
CA TRP A 408 0.67 -13.84 -8.76
C TRP A 408 0.12 -12.47 -9.14
N ASN A 409 0.13 -11.54 -8.19
CA ASN A 409 -0.11 -10.12 -8.44
C ASN A 409 1.11 -9.33 -7.98
N MET A 410 1.47 -8.29 -8.73
CA MET A 410 2.58 -7.41 -8.44
C MET A 410 2.18 -5.96 -8.69
N VAL A 411 2.50 -5.08 -7.77
CA VAL A 411 2.32 -3.63 -7.93
C VAL A 411 3.63 -2.95 -7.55
N LEU A 412 4.12 -2.09 -8.44
CA LEU A 412 5.30 -1.25 -8.23
C LEU A 412 4.92 0.19 -8.53
N SER A 413 5.33 1.12 -7.69
CA SER A 413 5.21 2.53 -8.03
C SER A 413 6.38 3.35 -7.50
N ARG A 414 6.71 4.43 -8.20
CA ARG A 414 7.72 5.40 -7.81
C ARG A 414 7.20 6.81 -8.01
N LEU A 415 7.30 7.62 -6.98
CA LEU A 415 7.15 9.07 -7.07
C LEU A 415 8.55 9.70 -7.00
N GLN A 416 9.09 10.07 -8.14
CA GLN A 416 10.39 10.72 -8.27
C GLN A 416 10.22 12.23 -8.16
N ARG A 417 10.94 12.87 -7.26
CA ARG A 417 11.04 14.33 -7.23
C ARG A 417 11.95 14.80 -8.37
N LEU A 418 11.48 15.71 -9.20
CA LEU A 418 12.26 16.34 -10.27
C LEU A 418 12.70 17.76 -9.87
N SER A 419 11.82 18.50 -9.20
CA SER A 419 12.07 19.84 -8.66
C SER A 419 11.30 20.04 -7.34
N GLN A 420 11.22 21.25 -6.83
CA GLN A 420 10.38 21.56 -5.68
C GLN A 420 8.87 21.49 -6.01
N THR A 421 8.51 21.67 -7.27
CA THR A 421 7.13 21.71 -7.75
C THR A 421 6.78 20.53 -8.65
N ASP A 422 7.78 19.88 -9.26
CA ASP A 422 7.57 18.85 -10.26
C ASP A 422 7.91 17.46 -9.73
N GLY A 423 7.07 16.50 -10.05
CA GLY A 423 7.24 15.08 -9.76
C GLY A 423 6.89 14.21 -10.95
N LEU A 424 7.61 13.11 -11.11
CA LEU A 424 7.30 12.04 -12.05
C LEU A 424 6.78 10.83 -11.26
N TYR A 425 5.54 10.46 -11.53
CA TYR A 425 4.96 9.23 -10.97
C TYR A 425 4.93 8.14 -12.02
N LEU A 426 5.47 6.98 -11.64
CA LEU A 426 5.49 5.76 -12.43
C LEU A 426 4.76 4.68 -11.65
N SER A 427 3.90 3.92 -12.30
CA SER A 427 3.21 2.78 -11.70
C SER A 427 3.13 1.62 -12.69
N PHE A 428 3.27 0.43 -12.17
CA PHE A 428 3.10 -0.84 -12.88
C PHE A 428 2.29 -1.79 -12.02
N SER A 429 1.33 -2.46 -12.62
CA SER A 429 0.55 -3.53 -11.98
C SER A 429 0.43 -4.71 -12.94
N GLY A 430 0.63 -5.93 -12.45
CA GLY A 430 0.56 -7.13 -13.27
C GLY A 430 -0.03 -8.32 -12.52
N GLN A 431 -0.66 -9.22 -13.29
CA GLN A 431 -1.21 -10.49 -12.83
C GLN A 431 -0.78 -11.63 -13.75
N TRP A 432 -0.41 -12.76 -13.18
CA TRP A 432 -0.05 -14.00 -13.89
C TRP A 432 -0.76 -15.17 -13.22
N ALA A 433 -1.62 -15.86 -13.99
CA ALA A 433 -2.35 -17.02 -13.53
C ALA A 433 -1.80 -18.31 -14.13
N ASN A 434 -2.03 -19.43 -13.44
CA ASN A 434 -1.64 -20.76 -13.92
C ASN A 434 -2.75 -21.44 -14.77
N THR A 435 -4.01 -21.00 -14.65
CA THR A 435 -5.19 -21.54 -15.33
C THR A 435 -6.18 -20.43 -15.63
N ASN A 436 -7.30 -20.76 -16.27
CA ASN A 436 -8.41 -19.83 -16.41
C ASN A 436 -8.99 -19.53 -15.02
N LEU A 437 -9.40 -18.27 -14.82
CA LEU A 437 -9.88 -17.76 -13.55
C LEU A 437 -11.38 -17.40 -13.63
N ASP A 438 -12.07 -17.55 -12.52
CA ASP A 438 -13.38 -16.92 -12.33
C ASP A 438 -13.23 -15.39 -12.40
N PRO A 439 -14.24 -14.64 -12.90
CA PRO A 439 -14.21 -13.19 -12.95
C PRO A 439 -13.86 -12.49 -11.62
N VAL A 440 -14.11 -13.12 -10.47
CA VAL A 440 -13.72 -12.59 -9.16
C VAL A 440 -12.20 -12.57 -8.93
N GLU A 441 -11.45 -13.34 -9.71
CA GLU A 441 -10.00 -13.48 -9.61
C GLU A 441 -9.25 -12.87 -10.80
N GLN A 442 -9.97 -12.39 -11.84
CA GLN A 442 -9.37 -11.82 -13.04
C GLN A 442 -8.80 -10.42 -12.82
N LEU A 443 -7.82 -10.06 -13.61
CA LEU A 443 -7.33 -8.69 -13.73
C LEU A 443 -8.34 -7.86 -14.53
N ILE A 444 -8.72 -6.71 -13.99
CA ILE A 444 -9.61 -5.76 -14.66
C ILE A 444 -8.81 -4.55 -15.12
N VAL A 445 -8.97 -4.17 -16.39
CA VAL A 445 -8.32 -3.00 -17.00
C VAL A 445 -9.38 -2.10 -17.65
N GLY A 446 -9.20 -0.80 -17.45
CA GLY A 446 -10.14 0.28 -17.80
C GLY A 446 -10.71 0.92 -16.54
N GLY A 447 -10.87 2.24 -16.57
CA GLY A 447 -11.36 3.03 -15.46
C GLY A 447 -10.28 3.88 -14.79
N PRO A 448 -10.66 4.63 -13.74
CA PRO A 448 -9.81 5.67 -13.13
C PRO A 448 -8.56 5.14 -12.42
N TYR A 449 -8.48 3.84 -12.15
CA TYR A 449 -7.37 3.21 -11.44
C TYR A 449 -6.40 2.43 -12.35
N SER A 450 -6.68 2.37 -13.66
CA SER A 450 -5.81 1.67 -14.63
C SER A 450 -5.66 2.49 -15.92
N VAL A 451 -6.41 2.20 -16.98
CA VAL A 451 -6.36 2.97 -18.24
C VAL A 451 -7.56 3.91 -18.30
N ARG A 452 -7.35 5.17 -17.89
CA ARG A 452 -8.41 6.19 -17.67
C ARG A 452 -9.20 6.59 -18.93
N ALA A 453 -8.68 6.27 -20.09
CA ALA A 453 -9.36 6.56 -21.36
C ALA A 453 -10.54 5.62 -21.66
N TYR A 454 -10.75 4.57 -20.84
CA TYR A 454 -11.79 3.56 -21.05
C TYR A 454 -12.75 3.47 -19.85
N ASP A 455 -13.93 2.90 -20.06
CA ASP A 455 -14.90 2.67 -18.99
C ASP A 455 -14.33 1.76 -17.89
N MET A 456 -14.90 1.86 -16.68
CA MET A 456 -14.63 0.90 -15.62
C MET A 456 -14.97 -0.51 -16.09
N GLY A 457 -14.02 -1.44 -15.92
CA GLY A 457 -14.23 -2.83 -16.33
C GLY A 457 -14.25 -3.04 -17.84
N ALA A 458 -13.55 -2.22 -18.62
CA ALA A 458 -13.57 -2.29 -20.09
C ALA A 458 -13.14 -3.66 -20.62
N VAL A 459 -12.14 -4.28 -20.01
CA VAL A 459 -11.68 -5.63 -20.29
C VAL A 459 -11.19 -6.30 -19.01
N SER A 460 -11.40 -7.63 -18.93
CA SER A 460 -10.84 -8.46 -17.86
C SER A 460 -10.19 -9.71 -18.43
N GLY A 461 -9.28 -10.32 -17.69
CA GLY A 461 -8.64 -11.56 -18.10
C GLY A 461 -7.80 -12.19 -17.02
N ASP A 462 -7.31 -13.37 -17.31
CA ASP A 462 -6.59 -14.22 -16.36
C ASP A 462 -5.16 -13.71 -16.09
N ALA A 463 -4.56 -13.09 -17.10
CA ALA A 463 -3.22 -12.52 -17.02
C ALA A 463 -3.15 -11.16 -17.73
N GLY A 464 -2.19 -10.35 -17.34
CA GLY A 464 -2.00 -9.05 -17.97
C GLY A 464 -1.24 -8.08 -17.09
N TYR A 465 -1.12 -6.86 -17.57
CA TYR A 465 -0.49 -5.76 -16.84
C TYR A 465 -1.06 -4.41 -17.28
N PHE A 466 -0.90 -3.40 -16.46
CA PHE A 466 -1.06 -2.02 -16.87
C PHE A 466 0.01 -1.13 -16.20
N ALA A 467 0.33 -0.04 -16.86
CA ALA A 467 1.31 0.93 -16.42
C ALA A 467 0.80 2.35 -16.63
N THR A 468 1.22 3.24 -15.74
CA THR A 468 0.91 4.67 -15.77
C THR A 468 2.19 5.48 -15.64
N ILE A 469 2.32 6.52 -16.44
CA ILE A 469 3.34 7.56 -16.32
C ILE A 469 2.62 8.89 -16.14
N GLU A 470 2.93 9.63 -15.06
CA GLU A 470 2.35 10.95 -14.80
C GLU A 470 3.43 11.99 -14.51
N LEU A 471 3.35 13.10 -15.22
CA LEU A 471 4.06 14.32 -14.86
C LEU A 471 3.12 15.17 -14.00
N ARG A 472 3.54 15.46 -12.76
CA ARG A 472 2.78 16.21 -11.77
C ARG A 472 3.45 17.55 -11.53
N HIS A 473 2.69 18.63 -11.61
CA HIS A 473 3.17 19.98 -11.31
C HIS A 473 2.31 20.60 -10.21
N THR A 474 2.94 20.92 -9.09
CA THR A 474 2.29 21.56 -7.95
C THR A 474 2.30 23.07 -8.16
N LEU A 475 1.11 23.67 -8.19
CA LEU A 475 0.92 25.11 -8.35
C LEU A 475 1.17 25.82 -7.01
N GLU A 476 1.52 27.10 -7.09
CA GLU A 476 1.56 27.95 -5.90
C GLU A 476 0.18 27.96 -5.22
N GLN A 477 0.17 28.13 -3.89
CA GLN A 477 -1.07 28.13 -3.11
C GLN A 477 -2.00 29.26 -3.60
N THR A 478 -3.08 28.86 -4.26
CA THR A 478 -4.14 29.74 -4.74
C THR A 478 -5.50 29.21 -4.31
N PHE A 479 -6.49 30.06 -4.16
CA PHE A 479 -7.88 29.69 -3.84
C PHE A 479 -8.03 28.71 -2.64
N HIS A 480 -7.38 29.03 -1.52
CA HIS A 480 -7.51 28.28 -0.26
C HIS A 480 -7.21 26.78 -0.36
N GLY A 481 -6.11 26.40 -1.00
CA GLY A 481 -5.70 25.00 -1.09
C GLY A 481 -4.48 24.80 -1.96
N GLN A 482 -3.99 23.55 -1.98
CA GLN A 482 -2.90 23.11 -2.83
C GLN A 482 -3.47 22.53 -4.12
N TRP A 483 -3.09 23.09 -5.26
CA TRP A 483 -3.45 22.60 -6.58
C TRP A 483 -2.29 21.86 -7.23
N GLN A 484 -2.61 20.81 -7.98
CA GLN A 484 -1.63 20.06 -8.75
C GLN A 484 -2.24 19.70 -10.11
N THR A 485 -1.55 20.08 -11.18
CA THR A 485 -1.88 19.63 -12.53
C THR A 485 -1.15 18.32 -12.83
N VAL A 486 -1.77 17.46 -13.61
CA VAL A 486 -1.24 16.16 -14.01
C VAL A 486 -1.37 16.01 -15.51
N ALA A 487 -0.30 15.56 -16.18
CA ALA A 487 -0.36 15.03 -17.54
C ALA A 487 0.03 13.56 -17.47
N PHE A 488 -0.74 12.68 -18.13
CA PHE A 488 -0.53 11.25 -17.96
C PHE A 488 -0.68 10.45 -19.26
N PHE A 489 -0.03 9.31 -19.26
CA PHE A 489 -0.17 8.24 -20.23
C PHE A 489 -0.40 6.91 -19.50
N ASP A 490 -1.45 6.21 -19.90
CA ASP A 490 -1.80 4.89 -19.37
C ASP A 490 -1.78 3.87 -20.51
N SER A 491 -1.27 2.67 -20.22
CA SER A 491 -1.31 1.54 -21.14
C SER A 491 -1.47 0.23 -20.37
N GLY A 492 -2.25 -0.70 -20.93
CA GLY A 492 -2.46 -2.02 -20.33
C GLY A 492 -2.71 -3.07 -21.41
N HIS A 493 -2.31 -4.29 -21.09
CA HIS A 493 -2.49 -5.46 -21.92
C HIS A 493 -3.10 -6.60 -21.08
N VAL A 494 -4.09 -7.27 -21.62
CA VAL A 494 -4.83 -8.34 -20.96
C VAL A 494 -4.87 -9.56 -21.87
N THR A 495 -4.50 -10.72 -21.35
CA THR A 495 -4.80 -12.04 -21.92
C THR A 495 -6.09 -12.53 -21.29
N VAL A 496 -7.14 -12.65 -22.11
CA VAL A 496 -8.51 -12.94 -21.62
C VAL A 496 -8.58 -14.32 -20.99
N ASN A 497 -8.14 -15.34 -21.70
CA ASN A 497 -8.12 -16.73 -21.21
C ASN A 497 -6.69 -17.26 -21.21
N LYS A 498 -6.21 -17.76 -20.09
CA LYS A 498 -4.91 -18.42 -19.97
C LYS A 498 -4.85 -19.65 -20.86
N ASN A 499 -5.91 -20.46 -20.82
CA ASN A 499 -6.13 -21.61 -21.70
C ASN A 499 -7.27 -21.27 -22.64
N VAL A 500 -6.94 -21.05 -23.91
CA VAL A 500 -7.91 -20.63 -24.93
C VAL A 500 -8.90 -21.77 -25.21
N TRP A 501 -10.19 -21.48 -25.08
CA TRP A 501 -11.29 -22.42 -25.31
C TRP A 501 -12.24 -21.98 -26.44
N VAL A 502 -12.10 -20.73 -26.90
CA VAL A 502 -12.85 -20.15 -28.03
C VAL A 502 -11.86 -19.69 -29.09
N THR A 503 -12.19 -19.95 -30.37
CA THR A 503 -11.41 -19.39 -31.49
C THR A 503 -11.71 -17.90 -31.64
N GLY A 504 -10.67 -17.08 -31.71
CA GLY A 504 -10.81 -15.62 -31.85
C GLY A 504 -9.65 -14.87 -31.22
N ILE A 505 -9.86 -13.59 -30.99
CA ILE A 505 -8.89 -12.71 -30.29
C ILE A 505 -8.94 -13.07 -28.80
N ASN A 506 -7.78 -13.31 -28.20
CA ASN A 506 -7.65 -13.70 -26.78
C ASN A 506 -6.87 -12.66 -25.97
N ASP A 507 -6.55 -11.52 -26.58
CA ASP A 507 -5.82 -10.44 -25.93
C ASP A 507 -6.35 -9.06 -26.34
N ALA A 508 -6.23 -8.11 -25.43
CA ALA A 508 -6.60 -6.73 -25.66
C ALA A 508 -5.53 -5.79 -25.13
N THR A 509 -5.22 -4.73 -25.90
CA THR A 509 -4.34 -3.66 -25.46
C THR A 509 -5.11 -2.36 -25.42
N LEU A 510 -5.13 -1.71 -24.26
CA LEU A 510 -5.75 -0.43 -24.02
C LEU A 510 -4.67 0.61 -23.80
N SER A 511 -4.74 1.75 -24.48
CA SER A 511 -3.82 2.87 -24.23
C SER A 511 -4.56 4.19 -24.30
N GLY A 512 -4.12 5.15 -23.53
CA GLY A 512 -4.71 6.49 -23.52
C GLY A 512 -3.80 7.52 -22.88
N PHE A 513 -4.09 8.78 -23.17
CA PHE A 513 -3.44 9.90 -22.49
C PHE A 513 -4.49 10.89 -22.00
N GLY A 514 -4.09 11.74 -21.07
CA GLY A 514 -4.98 12.73 -20.52
C GLY A 514 -4.30 13.75 -19.64
N ILE A 515 -5.14 14.62 -19.12
CA ILE A 515 -4.76 15.63 -18.15
C ILE A 515 -5.66 15.53 -16.92
N GLY A 516 -5.13 15.92 -15.78
CA GLY A 516 -5.85 15.91 -14.51
C GLY A 516 -5.58 17.16 -13.69
N LEU A 517 -6.47 17.40 -12.76
CA LEU A 517 -6.37 18.46 -11.76
C LEU A 517 -6.72 17.88 -10.39
N ASN A 518 -5.80 17.97 -9.45
CA ASN A 518 -5.98 17.60 -8.06
C ASN A 518 -6.03 18.86 -7.20
N TRP A 519 -6.92 18.88 -6.22
CA TRP A 519 -7.02 19.94 -5.23
C TRP A 519 -7.10 19.34 -3.82
N ALA A 520 -6.20 19.77 -2.95
CA ALA A 520 -6.24 19.50 -1.52
C ALA A 520 -6.63 20.81 -0.80
N GLY A 521 -7.86 20.86 -0.32
CA GLY A 521 -8.44 22.03 0.31
C GLY A 521 -8.34 22.02 1.84
N PRO A 522 -8.76 23.14 2.48
CA PRO A 522 -8.81 23.23 3.92
C PRO A 522 -9.74 22.18 4.51
N SER A 523 -9.53 21.85 5.80
CA SER A 523 -10.34 20.86 6.52
C SER A 523 -10.42 19.51 5.81
N GLN A 524 -9.37 19.08 5.13
CA GLN A 524 -9.22 17.76 4.48
C GLN A 524 -10.22 17.49 3.34
N TRP A 525 -10.64 18.52 2.60
CA TRP A 525 -11.32 18.34 1.32
C TRP A 525 -10.33 17.91 0.24
N THR A 526 -10.73 17.00 -0.62
CA THR A 526 -9.97 16.57 -1.79
C THR A 526 -10.86 16.51 -3.01
N VAL A 527 -10.39 17.07 -4.13
CA VAL A 527 -11.06 16.95 -5.43
C VAL A 527 -10.02 16.42 -6.42
N LYS A 528 -10.41 15.43 -7.22
CA LYS A 528 -9.63 14.91 -8.33
C LYS A 528 -10.50 14.89 -9.57
N ALA A 529 -10.02 15.49 -10.67
CA ALA A 529 -10.68 15.50 -11.96
C ALA A 529 -9.70 15.11 -13.06
N ASP A 530 -10.02 14.09 -13.86
CA ASP A 530 -9.20 13.64 -14.99
C ASP A 530 -10.04 13.63 -16.26
N ILE A 531 -9.42 13.98 -17.38
CA ILE A 531 -9.98 13.85 -18.74
C ILE A 531 -8.98 13.07 -19.56
N ALA A 532 -9.43 12.00 -20.21
CA ALA A 532 -8.58 11.10 -20.98
C ALA A 532 -9.21 10.74 -22.33
N THR A 533 -8.35 10.46 -23.32
CA THR A 533 -8.74 9.99 -24.65
C THR A 533 -7.95 8.73 -25.03
N PRO A 534 -8.59 7.73 -25.68
CA PRO A 534 -7.90 6.54 -26.15
C PRO A 534 -6.88 6.85 -27.25
N ILE A 535 -5.87 5.98 -27.36
CA ILE A 535 -4.89 5.97 -28.44
C ILE A 535 -4.98 4.62 -29.15
N GLY A 536 -4.95 4.64 -30.49
CA GLY A 536 -5.03 3.43 -31.32
C GLY A 536 -6.46 2.99 -31.62
N SER A 537 -6.60 1.80 -32.19
CA SER A 537 -7.89 1.17 -32.47
C SER A 537 -8.48 0.58 -31.18
N THR A 538 -9.80 0.67 -31.06
CA THR A 538 -10.50 0.00 -29.95
C THR A 538 -10.45 -1.51 -30.17
N PRO A 539 -9.99 -2.29 -29.16
CA PRO A 539 -10.07 -3.76 -29.22
C PRO A 539 -11.51 -4.23 -29.36
N ALA A 540 -11.70 -5.36 -30.06
CA ALA A 540 -13.03 -5.92 -30.30
C ALA A 540 -13.75 -6.35 -29.00
N GLU A 541 -13.00 -6.64 -27.95
CA GLU A 541 -13.45 -7.03 -26.61
C GLU A 541 -14.08 -5.86 -25.85
N VAL A 542 -13.78 -4.61 -26.23
CA VAL A 542 -14.32 -3.39 -25.61
C VAL A 542 -15.65 -3.01 -26.23
N SER A 543 -16.73 -3.23 -25.50
CA SER A 543 -18.11 -3.10 -26.00
C SER A 543 -18.61 -1.67 -26.24
N SER A 544 -17.90 -0.63 -25.77
CA SER A 544 -18.22 0.77 -26.09
C SER A 544 -17.00 1.67 -25.93
N ASN A 545 -16.77 2.52 -26.93
CA ASN A 545 -15.70 3.49 -26.90
C ASN A 545 -16.27 4.89 -27.12
N GLY A 546 -16.30 5.70 -26.06
CA GLY A 546 -16.43 7.15 -26.23
C GLY A 546 -15.06 7.73 -26.57
N SER A 547 -15.04 8.81 -27.36
CA SER A 547 -13.79 9.49 -27.74
C SER A 547 -13.06 10.14 -26.55
N VAL A 548 -13.77 10.43 -25.46
CA VAL A 548 -13.24 11.09 -24.25
C VAL A 548 -13.92 10.53 -23.01
N ARG A 549 -13.15 10.33 -21.94
CA ARG A 549 -13.63 9.99 -20.60
C ARG A 549 -13.29 11.10 -19.62
N ALA A 550 -14.22 11.38 -18.72
CA ALA A 550 -14.02 12.31 -17.62
C ALA A 550 -14.32 11.61 -16.29
N TRP A 551 -13.39 11.74 -15.37
CA TRP A 551 -13.48 11.18 -14.01
C TRP A 551 -13.49 12.31 -13.00
N LEU A 552 -14.34 12.20 -11.99
CA LEU A 552 -14.45 13.16 -10.89
C LEU A 552 -14.60 12.42 -9.57
N LEU A 553 -13.79 12.82 -8.60
CA LEU A 553 -13.89 12.43 -7.20
C LEU A 553 -13.90 13.67 -6.34
N ILE A 554 -14.84 13.74 -5.40
CA ILE A 554 -14.89 14.73 -4.34
C ILE A 554 -14.94 13.98 -3.02
N ALA A 555 -13.99 14.24 -2.14
CA ALA A 555 -13.92 13.58 -0.84
C ALA A 555 -13.75 14.59 0.31
N LYS A 556 -14.24 14.23 1.48
CA LYS A 556 -14.12 14.97 2.73
C LYS A 556 -13.75 13.99 3.84
N ASN A 557 -12.60 14.18 4.48
CA ASN A 557 -12.16 13.43 5.64
C ASN A 557 -12.37 14.23 6.94
N PHE A 558 -12.42 13.54 8.07
CA PHE A 558 -12.60 14.12 9.40
C PHE A 558 -11.97 13.25 10.50
#